data_e09738cb4787e3709b98ec40fb021809
#
_entry.id   e09738cb4787e3709b98ec40fb021809
#
_cell.length_a   1.000
_cell.length_b   1.000
_cell.length_c   1.000
_cell.angle_alpha   90.00
_cell.angle_beta   90.00
_cell.angle_gamma   90.00
#
_symmetry.space_group_name_H-M   'P 1'
#
loop_
_entity.id
_entity.type
_entity.pdbx_description
1 polymer ?
#
loop_
_entity_poly.entity_id
_entity_poly.type
_entity_poly.pdbx_seq_one_letter_code
_entity_poly.pdbx_strand_id
1 'polypeptide(L)'
;MKKFLAMLLALVMALSLVACGEQGDSQKGDDSASGDKVVKIGVFEPTSGQNGGGGKKEILGIEYAHSLKPTVTINGEEYSVQLVYADNASDQAKAPTAAQTLISQGVSVVIGTYGSACAIAAGPLFESAKIPAIGTSCTNPQVTAGNDYYFRVGYIDPFQGAVMANFAFNEKGSSNCALIIESGDDYSAGFGNYFRQEMERLGGKATTLEFQKG
;
A
#
# COMPACT_ATOMS: atom_id res chain seq x y z
N MET A 1 -42.22 40.94 -10.06
CA MET A 1 -41.84 39.56 -9.66
C MET A 1 -40.41 39.46 -9.16
N LYS A 2 -39.38 39.99 -9.85
CA LYS A 2 -37.96 39.88 -9.41
C LYS A 2 -37.66 40.56 -8.05
N LYS A 3 -38.30 41.68 -7.72
CA LYS A 3 -38.13 42.38 -6.42
C LYS A 3 -38.77 41.68 -5.24
N PHE A 4 -39.85 40.94 -5.46
CA PHE A 4 -40.53 40.13 -4.44
C PHE A 4 -39.74 38.86 -4.08
N LEU A 5 -39.08 38.25 -5.09
CA LEU A 5 -38.24 37.07 -4.88
C LEU A 5 -36.96 37.39 -4.05
N ALA A 6 -36.37 38.58 -4.33
CA ALA A 6 -35.20 39.03 -3.56
C ALA A 6 -35.53 39.39 -2.11
N MET A 7 -36.75 39.90 -1.84
CA MET A 7 -37.21 40.21 -0.49
C MET A 7 -37.53 38.94 0.30
N LEU A 8 -38.04 37.89 -0.37
CA LEU A 8 -38.31 36.58 0.26
C LEU A 8 -37.01 35.86 0.63
N LEU A 9 -35.96 35.92 -0.21
CA LEU A 9 -34.65 35.37 0.07
C LEU A 9 -33.94 36.07 1.25
N ALA A 10 -34.07 37.38 1.35
CA ALA A 10 -33.52 38.16 2.46
C ALA A 10 -34.18 37.82 3.80
N LEU A 11 -35.51 37.57 3.77
CA LEU A 11 -36.30 37.22 4.96
C LEU A 11 -35.94 35.80 5.49
N VAL A 12 -35.64 34.86 4.59
CA VAL A 12 -35.21 33.49 4.96
C VAL A 12 -33.81 33.47 5.57
N MET A 13 -32.90 34.34 5.10
CA MET A 13 -31.56 34.47 5.69
C MET A 13 -31.57 35.16 7.07
N ALA A 14 -32.53 36.06 7.32
CA ALA A 14 -32.65 36.73 8.62
C ALA A 14 -33.24 35.83 9.70
N LEU A 15 -34.07 34.84 9.35
CA LEU A 15 -34.67 33.89 10.29
C LEU A 15 -33.70 32.77 10.74
N SER A 16 -32.59 32.54 10.06
CA SER A 16 -31.58 31.57 10.44
C SER A 16 -30.59 32.05 11.51
N LEU A 17 -30.64 33.33 11.92
CA LEU A 17 -29.74 33.94 12.89
C LEU A 17 -30.34 34.11 14.30
N VAL A 18 -31.59 33.69 14.52
CA VAL A 18 -32.30 33.90 15.82
C VAL A 18 -32.40 32.61 16.66
N ALA A 19 -31.76 31.51 16.23
CA ALA A 19 -31.84 30.23 16.98
C ALA A 19 -30.62 29.98 17.88
N CYS A 20 -29.95 31.00 18.38
CA CYS A 20 -28.93 30.87 19.43
C CYS A 20 -29.07 31.99 20.47
N GLY A 21 -29.95 31.79 21.43
CA GLY A 21 -30.06 32.65 22.59
C GLY A 21 -31.22 32.25 23.48
N GLU A 22 -31.01 31.28 24.35
CA GLU A 22 -31.63 31.29 25.66
C GLU A 22 -30.78 30.52 26.68
N GLN A 23 -30.58 31.17 27.73
CA GLN A 23 -29.76 31.01 28.89
C GLN A 23 -30.29 29.87 29.79
N GLY A 24 -29.39 29.03 30.29
CA GLY A 24 -29.75 28.02 31.29
C GLY A 24 -28.52 27.31 31.82
N ASP A 25 -28.05 27.86 32.92
CA ASP A 25 -27.39 27.21 34.05
C ASP A 25 -26.05 26.46 33.90
N SER A 26 -25.15 26.93 34.72
CA SER A 26 -23.78 26.48 34.90
C SER A 26 -23.72 25.01 35.33
N GLN A 27 -23.30 24.14 34.41
CA GLN A 27 -22.56 22.94 34.78
C GLN A 27 -21.21 23.01 34.05
N LYS A 28 -20.15 23.22 34.85
CA LYS A 28 -18.77 22.95 34.42
C LYS A 28 -18.69 21.47 34.09
N GLY A 29 -19.04 21.14 32.87
CA GLY A 29 -18.62 19.92 32.23
C GLY A 29 -17.21 20.16 31.71
N ASP A 30 -16.29 19.39 32.20
CA ASP A 30 -14.94 19.23 31.67
C ASP A 30 -15.10 18.62 30.29
N ASP A 31 -15.30 19.46 29.26
CA ASP A 31 -15.22 19.09 27.87
C ASP A 31 -13.73 18.92 27.52
N SER A 32 -13.09 17.94 28.13
CA SER A 32 -12.01 17.21 27.49
C SER A 32 -12.65 16.52 26.30
N ALA A 33 -12.63 17.14 25.13
CA ALA A 33 -12.81 16.47 23.88
C ALA A 33 -11.69 15.41 23.80
N SER A 34 -11.96 14.24 24.35
CA SER A 34 -11.23 13.02 24.10
C SER A 34 -11.47 12.69 22.64
N GLY A 35 -10.76 13.41 21.76
CA GLY A 35 -10.63 12.96 20.37
C GLY A 35 -10.14 11.53 20.44
N ASP A 36 -10.88 10.59 19.85
CA ASP A 36 -10.51 9.18 19.84
C ASP A 36 -9.04 9.07 19.42
N LYS A 37 -8.20 8.56 20.32
CA LYS A 37 -6.78 8.33 20.06
C LYS A 37 -6.70 7.17 19.08
N VAL A 38 -6.53 7.48 17.79
CA VAL A 38 -6.53 6.51 16.70
C VAL A 38 -5.24 6.61 15.92
N VAL A 39 -4.60 5.46 15.68
CA VAL A 39 -3.53 5.30 14.70
C VAL A 39 -4.10 4.60 13.48
N LYS A 40 -4.04 5.26 12.33
CA LYS A 40 -4.50 4.68 11.06
C LYS A 40 -3.34 3.97 10.36
N ILE A 41 -3.54 2.70 10.02
CA ILE A 41 -2.62 1.89 9.21
C ILE A 41 -3.25 1.69 7.84
N GLY A 42 -2.57 2.15 6.79
CA GLY A 42 -2.97 1.92 5.41
C GLY A 42 -2.69 0.49 4.98
N VAL A 43 -3.67 -0.16 4.37
CA VAL A 43 -3.57 -1.48 3.75
C VAL A 43 -3.60 -1.27 2.24
N PHE A 44 -2.41 -1.30 1.63
CA PHE A 44 -2.19 -1.03 0.22
C PHE A 44 -2.00 -2.35 -0.53
N GLU A 45 -3.10 -3.05 -0.83
CA GLU A 45 -3.06 -4.38 -1.42
C GLU A 45 -4.00 -4.50 -2.62
N PRO A 46 -3.68 -5.35 -3.62
CA PRO A 46 -4.64 -5.66 -4.66
C PRO A 46 -5.75 -6.55 -4.11
N THR A 47 -6.98 -6.08 -4.17
CA THR A 47 -8.19 -6.91 -3.93
C THR A 47 -8.85 -7.32 -5.22
N SER A 48 -8.46 -6.71 -6.33
CA SER A 48 -8.92 -6.97 -7.69
C SER A 48 -7.74 -7.11 -8.66
N GLY A 49 -8.03 -7.39 -9.92
CA GLY A 49 -7.01 -7.62 -10.94
C GLY A 49 -6.30 -8.97 -10.80
N GLN A 50 -5.20 -9.14 -11.52
CA GLN A 50 -4.48 -10.42 -11.66
C GLN A 50 -3.98 -10.97 -10.32
N ASN A 51 -3.44 -10.11 -9.46
CA ASN A 51 -2.85 -10.48 -8.18
C ASN A 51 -3.84 -10.37 -7.01
N GLY A 52 -5.12 -10.10 -7.28
CA GLY A 52 -6.15 -9.92 -6.24
C GLY A 52 -6.30 -11.11 -5.30
N GLY A 53 -6.03 -12.33 -5.78
CA GLY A 53 -6.01 -13.53 -4.95
C GLY A 53 -4.85 -13.56 -3.95
N GLY A 54 -3.67 -13.05 -4.35
CA GLY A 54 -2.49 -12.89 -3.49
C GLY A 54 -2.71 -11.82 -2.44
N GLY A 55 -3.09 -10.62 -2.86
CA GLY A 55 -3.31 -9.50 -1.94
C GLY A 55 -4.38 -9.78 -0.90
N LYS A 56 -5.48 -10.46 -1.26
CA LYS A 56 -6.49 -10.90 -0.28
C LYS A 56 -5.91 -11.82 0.80
N LYS A 57 -4.93 -12.68 0.49
CA LYS A 57 -4.26 -13.51 1.50
C LYS A 57 -3.38 -12.68 2.43
N GLU A 58 -2.70 -11.66 1.90
CA GLU A 58 -1.93 -10.73 2.71
C GLU A 58 -2.83 -9.91 3.64
N ILE A 59 -3.97 -9.44 3.14
CA ILE A 59 -4.99 -8.76 3.95
C ILE A 59 -5.45 -9.63 5.12
N LEU A 60 -5.72 -10.93 4.90
CA LEU A 60 -6.07 -11.84 5.99
C LEU A 60 -4.99 -11.89 7.08
N GLY A 61 -3.71 -11.86 6.70
CA GLY A 61 -2.60 -11.79 7.66
C GLY A 61 -2.58 -10.49 8.45
N ILE A 62 -2.83 -9.36 7.78
CA ILE A 62 -2.91 -8.03 8.40
C ILE A 62 -4.08 -7.97 9.38
N GLU A 63 -5.26 -8.43 8.98
CA GLU A 63 -6.47 -8.47 9.82
C GLU A 63 -6.30 -9.40 11.01
N TYR A 64 -5.65 -10.54 10.82
CA TYR A 64 -5.33 -11.45 11.92
C TYR A 64 -4.38 -10.80 12.93
N ALA A 65 -3.30 -10.14 12.47
CA ALA A 65 -2.40 -9.41 13.35
C ALA A 65 -3.11 -8.28 14.10
N HIS A 66 -3.99 -7.54 13.42
CA HIS A 66 -4.82 -6.51 14.04
C HIS A 66 -5.78 -7.08 15.08
N SER A 67 -6.39 -8.25 14.83
CA SER A 67 -7.28 -8.91 15.80
C SER A 67 -6.56 -9.31 17.09
N LEU A 68 -5.27 -9.65 17.00
CA LEU A 68 -4.44 -9.97 18.17
C LEU A 68 -3.95 -8.73 18.92
N LYS A 69 -3.80 -7.61 18.22
CA LYS A 69 -3.27 -6.36 18.78
C LYS A 69 -4.03 -5.14 18.21
N PRO A 70 -5.27 -4.90 18.66
CA PRO A 70 -6.09 -3.80 18.13
C PRO A 70 -5.71 -2.43 18.67
N THR A 71 -4.78 -2.36 19.62
CA THR A 71 -4.31 -1.11 20.21
C THR A 71 -2.78 -1.05 20.27
N VAL A 72 -2.24 0.18 20.35
CA VAL A 72 -0.82 0.44 20.56
C VAL A 72 -0.62 1.49 21.62
N THR A 73 0.48 1.40 22.38
CA THR A 73 0.84 2.39 23.38
C THR A 73 1.88 3.33 22.83
N ILE A 74 1.62 4.62 22.80
CA ILE A 74 2.54 5.67 22.34
C ILE A 74 2.71 6.69 23.48
N ASN A 75 3.93 6.86 23.95
CA ASN A 75 4.26 7.76 25.07
C ASN A 75 3.43 7.50 26.34
N GLY A 76 3.13 6.23 26.62
CA GLY A 76 2.33 5.83 27.80
C GLY A 76 0.81 5.94 27.63
N GLU A 77 0.34 6.35 26.46
CA GLU A 77 -1.08 6.47 26.13
C GLU A 77 -1.51 5.40 25.14
N GLU A 78 -2.69 4.82 25.34
CA GLU A 78 -3.26 3.81 24.45
C GLU A 78 -4.00 4.46 23.27
N TYR A 79 -3.76 3.93 22.07
CA TYR A 79 -4.39 4.33 20.82
C TYR A 79 -5.04 3.11 20.18
N SER A 80 -6.26 3.26 19.69
CA SER A 80 -6.90 2.26 18.84
C SER A 80 -6.22 2.23 17.48
N VAL A 81 -6.03 1.03 16.92
CA VAL A 81 -5.54 0.86 15.54
C VAL A 81 -6.73 0.75 14.60
N GLN A 82 -6.74 1.54 13.55
CA GLN A 82 -7.73 1.48 12.47
C GLN A 82 -7.05 1.08 11.17
N LEU A 83 -7.54 0.04 10.51
CA LEU A 83 -7.11 -0.34 9.16
C LEU A 83 -7.88 0.46 8.10
N VAL A 84 -7.15 1.02 7.15
CA VAL A 84 -7.68 1.84 6.05
C VAL A 84 -7.23 1.20 4.74
N TYR A 85 -8.17 0.78 3.91
CA TYR A 85 -7.88 -0.04 2.73
C TYR A 85 -7.87 0.78 1.44
N ALA A 86 -6.93 0.46 0.54
CA ALA A 86 -6.93 0.94 -0.83
C ALA A 86 -6.50 -0.16 -1.79
N ASP A 87 -7.37 -0.47 -2.74
CA ASP A 87 -7.13 -1.45 -3.81
C ASP A 87 -6.29 -0.81 -4.92
N ASN A 88 -5.09 -1.32 -5.17
CA ASN A 88 -4.27 -0.91 -6.32
C ASN A 88 -4.62 -1.69 -7.60
N ALA A 89 -5.57 -2.61 -7.53
CA ALA A 89 -6.10 -3.40 -8.65
C ALA A 89 -5.04 -4.21 -9.43
N SER A 90 -3.87 -4.49 -8.85
CA SER A 90 -2.71 -5.09 -9.54
C SER A 90 -2.26 -4.27 -10.78
N ASP A 91 -2.52 -2.97 -10.76
CA ASP A 91 -2.32 -2.09 -11.89
C ASP A 91 -1.35 -0.95 -11.52
N GLN A 92 -0.17 -0.98 -12.14
CA GLN A 92 0.88 0.02 -11.91
C GLN A 92 0.39 1.46 -12.17
N ALA A 93 -0.52 1.66 -13.12
CA ALA A 93 -1.06 2.98 -13.41
C ALA A 93 -2.09 3.46 -12.36
N LYS A 94 -2.75 2.54 -11.66
CA LYS A 94 -3.73 2.85 -10.60
C LYS A 94 -3.10 2.92 -9.21
N ALA A 95 -1.96 2.29 -9.01
CA ALA A 95 -1.26 2.25 -7.73
C ALA A 95 -1.00 3.65 -7.13
N PRO A 96 -0.57 4.69 -7.89
CA PRO A 96 -0.43 6.04 -7.37
C PRO A 96 -1.73 6.64 -6.83
N THR A 97 -2.87 6.38 -7.48
CA THR A 97 -4.18 6.87 -7.02
C THR A 97 -4.58 6.20 -5.69
N ALA A 98 -4.37 4.89 -5.56
CA ALA A 98 -4.63 4.18 -4.32
C ALA A 98 -3.73 4.68 -3.17
N ALA A 99 -2.45 4.92 -3.45
CA ALA A 99 -1.52 5.51 -2.48
C ALA A 99 -1.99 6.92 -2.04
N GLN A 100 -2.38 7.78 -2.98
CA GLN A 100 -2.88 9.11 -2.68
C GLN A 100 -4.17 9.08 -1.84
N THR A 101 -5.01 8.07 -2.03
CA THR A 101 -6.21 7.85 -1.21
C THR A 101 -5.82 7.59 0.25
N LEU A 102 -4.86 6.71 0.52
CA LEU A 102 -4.36 6.44 1.87
C LEU A 102 -3.73 7.68 2.51
N ILE A 103 -2.90 8.41 1.76
CA ILE A 103 -2.27 9.65 2.22
C ILE A 103 -3.33 10.68 2.63
N SER A 104 -4.36 10.87 1.79
CA SER A 104 -5.45 11.83 2.08
C SER A 104 -6.31 11.44 3.28
N GLN A 105 -6.37 10.16 3.61
CA GLN A 105 -7.08 9.66 4.80
C GLN A 105 -6.24 9.76 6.08
N GLY A 106 -5.00 10.25 5.98
CA GLY A 106 -4.15 10.52 7.13
C GLY A 106 -3.62 9.26 7.80
N VAL A 107 -3.23 8.24 7.01
CA VAL A 107 -2.57 7.05 7.56
C VAL A 107 -1.17 7.39 8.07
N SER A 108 -0.76 6.76 9.16
CA SER A 108 0.56 6.97 9.79
C SER A 108 1.65 6.06 9.22
N VAL A 109 1.25 4.91 8.69
CA VAL A 109 2.12 3.90 8.09
C VAL A 109 1.31 3.10 7.08
N VAL A 110 1.96 2.53 6.08
CA VAL A 110 1.33 1.68 5.07
C VAL A 110 1.94 0.27 5.13
N ILE A 111 1.10 -0.75 5.02
CA ILE A 111 1.49 -2.15 4.82
C ILE A 111 1.05 -2.56 3.42
N GLY A 112 1.93 -3.19 2.68
CA GLY A 112 1.70 -3.68 1.32
C GLY A 112 2.86 -3.28 0.39
N THR A 113 2.88 -3.82 -0.78
CA THR A 113 1.82 -4.50 -1.52
C THR A 113 2.28 -5.83 -2.09
N TYR A 114 1.33 -6.68 -2.50
CA TYR A 114 1.61 -7.80 -3.38
C TYR A 114 1.90 -7.27 -4.79
N GLY A 115 3.14 -7.47 -5.25
CA GLY A 115 3.57 -7.05 -6.58
C GLY A 115 4.48 -5.82 -6.59
N SER A 116 5.68 -6.01 -7.14
CA SER A 116 6.74 -4.99 -7.13
C SER A 116 6.40 -3.76 -7.97
N ALA A 117 5.74 -3.93 -9.13
CA ALA A 117 5.40 -2.83 -10.03
C ALA A 117 4.51 -1.77 -9.35
N CYS A 118 3.49 -2.21 -8.57
CA CYS A 118 2.64 -1.30 -7.80
C CYS A 118 3.40 -0.60 -6.66
N ALA A 119 4.31 -1.33 -5.99
CA ALA A 119 5.15 -0.76 -4.94
C ALA A 119 6.09 0.33 -5.48
N ILE A 120 6.76 0.06 -6.61
CA ILE A 120 7.67 1.01 -7.27
C ILE A 120 6.90 2.27 -7.72
N ALA A 121 5.71 2.09 -8.30
CA ALA A 121 4.91 3.22 -8.79
C ALA A 121 4.36 4.10 -7.65
N ALA A 122 4.02 3.52 -6.51
CA ALA A 122 3.48 4.24 -5.35
C ALA A 122 4.55 4.82 -4.41
N GLY A 123 5.74 4.20 -4.38
CA GLY A 123 6.83 4.54 -3.46
C GLY A 123 7.16 6.02 -3.35
N PRO A 124 7.35 6.75 -4.47
CA PRO A 124 7.65 8.19 -4.44
C PRO A 124 6.57 9.05 -3.75
N LEU A 125 5.31 8.62 -3.76
CA LEU A 125 4.23 9.35 -3.08
C LEU A 125 4.31 9.17 -1.57
N PHE A 126 4.57 7.96 -1.08
CA PHE A 126 4.77 7.69 0.34
C PHE A 126 6.00 8.41 0.87
N GLU A 127 7.12 8.40 0.12
CA GLU A 127 8.33 9.15 0.46
C GLU A 127 8.06 10.65 0.54
N SER A 128 7.43 11.24 -0.47
CA SER A 128 7.07 12.66 -0.49
C SER A 128 6.16 13.05 0.69
N ALA A 129 5.24 12.18 1.07
CA ALA A 129 4.35 12.35 2.21
C ALA A 129 5.03 12.02 3.55
N LYS A 130 6.26 11.48 3.55
CA LYS A 130 6.99 10.99 4.72
C LYS A 130 6.22 9.94 5.51
N ILE A 131 5.49 9.09 4.81
CA ILE A 131 4.73 7.98 5.39
C ILE A 131 5.52 6.68 5.14
N PRO A 132 6.00 6.00 6.20
CA PRO A 132 6.67 4.72 6.03
C PRO A 132 5.76 3.68 5.39
N ALA A 133 6.27 2.95 4.40
CA ALA A 133 5.61 1.82 3.78
C ALA A 133 6.42 0.54 4.01
N ILE A 134 5.75 -0.56 4.32
CA ILE A 134 6.37 -1.86 4.60
C ILE A 134 5.85 -2.86 3.60
N GLY A 135 6.70 -3.22 2.64
CA GLY A 135 6.40 -4.22 1.62
C GLY A 135 6.26 -5.61 2.20
N THR A 136 5.18 -6.28 1.86
CA THR A 136 4.85 -7.63 2.28
C THR A 136 5.56 -8.69 1.44
N SER A 137 5.33 -8.69 0.13
CA SER A 137 5.93 -9.67 -0.79
C SER A 137 6.52 -9.04 -2.07
N CYS A 138 6.67 -7.74 -2.14
CA CYS A 138 7.35 -7.06 -3.25
C CYS A 138 8.87 -7.22 -3.15
N THR A 139 9.47 -8.05 -3.98
CA THR A 139 10.85 -8.53 -3.86
C THR A 139 11.86 -7.82 -4.77
N ASN A 140 11.41 -7.04 -5.76
CA ASN A 140 12.31 -6.31 -6.64
C ASN A 140 13.14 -5.28 -5.84
N PRO A 141 14.48 -5.23 -6.01
CA PRO A 141 15.34 -4.26 -5.32
C PRO A 141 14.92 -2.81 -5.50
N GLN A 142 14.33 -2.45 -6.64
CA GLN A 142 13.89 -1.08 -6.95
C GLN A 142 12.79 -0.55 -6.01
N VAL A 143 12.08 -1.42 -5.31
CA VAL A 143 11.05 -1.02 -4.34
C VAL A 143 11.63 -0.13 -3.23
N THR A 144 12.86 -0.43 -2.78
CA THR A 144 13.51 0.32 -1.69
C THR A 144 14.74 1.09 -2.15
N ALA A 145 15.17 0.93 -3.41
CA ALA A 145 16.35 1.61 -3.91
C ALA A 145 16.09 3.11 -4.06
N GLY A 146 16.85 3.92 -3.27
CA GLY A 146 16.71 5.38 -3.29
C GLY A 146 15.42 5.91 -2.67
N ASN A 147 14.74 5.11 -1.85
CA ASN A 147 13.54 5.51 -1.12
C ASN A 147 13.72 5.22 0.37
N ASP A 148 13.88 6.26 1.18
CA ASP A 148 14.13 6.19 2.63
C ASP A 148 12.87 5.84 3.44
N TYR A 149 11.70 5.80 2.80
CA TYR A 149 10.42 5.54 3.42
C TYR A 149 9.80 4.21 3.01
N TYR A 150 10.43 3.41 2.11
CA TYR A 150 9.93 2.09 1.75
C TYR A 150 10.84 1.00 2.32
N PHE A 151 10.28 0.15 3.15
CA PHE A 151 10.94 -0.98 3.81
C PHE A 151 10.36 -2.29 3.30
N ARG A 152 10.99 -3.40 3.58
CA ARG A 152 10.44 -4.73 3.31
C ARG A 152 10.86 -5.73 4.37
N VAL A 153 10.08 -6.78 4.55
CA VAL A 153 10.36 -7.87 5.49
C VAL A 153 10.81 -9.16 4.79
N GLY A 154 10.68 -9.24 3.47
CA GLY A 154 11.03 -10.39 2.66
C GLY A 154 12.44 -10.32 2.06
N TYR A 155 12.86 -11.43 1.45
CA TYR A 155 14.05 -11.50 0.62
C TYR A 155 13.88 -10.71 -0.70
N ILE A 156 14.97 -10.56 -1.46
CA ILE A 156 15.00 -9.81 -2.71
C ILE A 156 15.30 -10.73 -3.90
N ASP A 157 14.92 -10.30 -5.09
CA ASP A 157 15.08 -11.06 -6.33
C ASP A 157 16.52 -11.55 -6.63
N PRO A 158 17.60 -10.80 -6.32
CA PRO A 158 18.96 -11.33 -6.47
C PRO A 158 19.20 -12.64 -5.72
N PHE A 159 18.75 -12.73 -4.48
CA PHE A 159 18.83 -13.95 -3.68
C PHE A 159 17.95 -15.06 -4.27
N GLN A 160 16.71 -14.74 -4.60
CA GLN A 160 15.75 -15.68 -5.17
C GLN A 160 16.24 -16.25 -6.50
N GLY A 161 16.75 -15.37 -7.40
CA GLY A 161 17.32 -15.78 -8.69
C GLY A 161 18.52 -16.70 -8.54
N ALA A 162 19.43 -16.35 -7.62
CA ALA A 162 20.61 -17.18 -7.35
C ALA A 162 20.22 -18.56 -6.78
N VAL A 163 19.31 -18.62 -5.83
CA VAL A 163 18.84 -19.90 -5.25
C VAL A 163 18.22 -20.80 -6.32
N MET A 164 17.34 -20.24 -7.16
CA MET A 164 16.67 -21.02 -8.21
C MET A 164 17.62 -21.48 -9.30
N ALA A 165 18.59 -20.65 -9.69
CA ALA A 165 19.60 -21.04 -10.69
C ALA A 165 20.52 -22.16 -10.15
N ASN A 166 20.99 -22.04 -8.89
CA ASN A 166 21.78 -23.08 -8.25
C ASN A 166 20.99 -24.39 -8.12
N PHE A 167 19.72 -24.33 -7.74
CA PHE A 167 18.86 -25.50 -7.69
C PHE A 167 18.72 -26.16 -9.07
N ALA A 168 18.45 -25.40 -10.12
CA ALA A 168 18.34 -25.91 -11.48
C ALA A 168 19.65 -26.55 -11.96
N PHE A 169 20.78 -25.86 -11.78
CA PHE A 169 22.06 -26.29 -12.27
C PHE A 169 22.65 -27.45 -11.45
N ASN A 170 22.78 -27.29 -10.13
CA ASN A 170 23.49 -28.25 -9.27
C ASN A 170 22.60 -29.43 -8.86
N GLU A 171 21.33 -29.18 -8.51
CA GLU A 171 20.46 -30.25 -7.98
C GLU A 171 19.70 -30.98 -9.08
N LYS A 172 19.33 -30.28 -10.17
CA LYS A 172 18.61 -30.89 -11.32
C LYS A 172 19.50 -31.22 -12.50
N GLY A 173 20.76 -30.82 -12.50
CA GLY A 173 21.69 -31.02 -13.60
C GLY A 173 21.31 -30.29 -14.87
N SER A 174 20.50 -29.24 -14.78
CA SER A 174 20.00 -28.50 -15.94
C SER A 174 20.94 -27.37 -16.30
N SER A 175 21.75 -27.56 -17.35
CA SER A 175 22.66 -26.52 -17.90
C SER A 175 21.97 -25.57 -18.88
N ASN A 176 20.75 -25.88 -19.34
CA ASN A 176 19.97 -25.06 -20.25
C ASN A 176 18.55 -24.90 -19.71
N CYS A 177 18.11 -23.65 -19.47
CA CYS A 177 16.80 -23.33 -18.96
C CYS A 177 16.05 -22.38 -19.89
N ALA A 178 14.73 -22.49 -19.93
CA ALA A 178 13.85 -21.47 -20.50
C ALA A 178 13.29 -20.62 -19.36
N LEU A 179 13.36 -19.30 -19.53
CA LEU A 179 12.71 -18.32 -18.66
C LEU A 179 11.46 -17.82 -19.36
N ILE A 180 10.30 -18.00 -18.75
CA ILE A 180 9.05 -17.45 -19.26
C ILE A 180 8.70 -16.26 -18.37
N ILE A 181 8.77 -15.04 -18.90
CA ILE A 181 8.56 -13.81 -18.17
C ILE A 181 7.38 -13.01 -18.75
N GLU A 182 6.69 -12.28 -17.89
CA GLU A 182 5.63 -11.34 -18.32
C GLU A 182 6.28 -10.04 -18.80
N SER A 183 5.94 -9.64 -20.03
CA SER A 183 6.45 -8.38 -20.61
C SER A 183 5.89 -7.18 -19.84
N GLY A 184 6.78 -6.28 -19.41
CA GLY A 184 6.41 -5.06 -18.71
C GLY A 184 6.11 -5.25 -17.21
N ASP A 185 6.32 -6.46 -16.66
CA ASP A 185 6.23 -6.68 -15.21
C ASP A 185 7.62 -6.60 -14.55
N ASP A 186 7.82 -5.63 -13.67
CA ASP A 186 9.11 -5.37 -13.02
C ASP A 186 9.61 -6.54 -12.16
N TYR A 187 8.70 -7.30 -11.53
CA TYR A 187 9.05 -8.47 -10.75
C TYR A 187 9.56 -9.59 -11.65
N SER A 188 8.77 -9.96 -12.66
CA SER A 188 9.08 -11.06 -13.59
C SER A 188 10.38 -10.83 -14.34
N ALA A 189 10.56 -9.62 -14.87
CA ALA A 189 11.77 -9.22 -15.59
C ALA A 189 13.00 -9.18 -14.67
N GLY A 190 12.88 -8.61 -13.48
CA GLY A 190 13.95 -8.51 -12.49
C GLY A 190 14.42 -9.88 -12.02
N PHE A 191 13.48 -10.72 -11.57
CA PHE A 191 13.78 -12.06 -11.10
C PHE A 191 14.42 -12.93 -12.22
N GLY A 192 13.85 -12.91 -13.43
CA GLY A 192 14.39 -13.62 -14.58
C GLY A 192 15.83 -13.19 -14.94
N ASN A 193 16.12 -11.89 -14.82
CA ASN A 193 17.47 -11.38 -15.07
C ASN A 193 18.50 -11.91 -14.06
N TYR A 194 18.17 -11.92 -12.74
CA TYR A 194 19.05 -12.47 -11.71
C TYR A 194 19.25 -13.98 -11.85
N PHE A 195 18.20 -14.71 -12.19
CA PHE A 195 18.31 -16.14 -12.51
C PHE A 195 19.26 -16.37 -13.70
N ARG A 196 19.11 -15.63 -14.78
CA ARG A 196 19.96 -15.74 -15.99
C ARG A 196 21.42 -15.44 -15.66
N GLN A 197 21.70 -14.36 -14.95
CA GLN A 197 23.07 -13.99 -14.56
C GLN A 197 23.74 -15.11 -13.75
N GLU A 198 23.04 -15.69 -12.80
CA GLU A 198 23.58 -16.78 -11.99
C GLU A 198 23.76 -18.07 -12.79
N MET A 199 22.83 -18.41 -13.70
CA MET A 199 22.99 -19.55 -14.62
C MET A 199 24.25 -19.40 -15.48
N GLU A 200 24.48 -18.21 -16.04
CA GLU A 200 25.68 -17.90 -16.81
C GLU A 200 26.94 -18.02 -15.97
N ARG A 201 26.93 -17.52 -14.73
CA ARG A 201 28.04 -17.65 -13.77
C ARG A 201 28.38 -19.12 -13.45
N LEU A 202 27.38 -20.00 -13.41
CA LEU A 202 27.55 -21.44 -13.20
C LEU A 202 28.00 -22.19 -14.45
N GLY A 203 28.08 -21.52 -15.62
CA GLY A 203 28.43 -22.13 -16.87
C GLY A 203 27.25 -22.69 -17.65
N GLY A 204 26.05 -22.41 -17.24
CA GLY A 204 24.81 -22.76 -17.93
C GLY A 204 24.29 -21.64 -18.83
N LYS A 205 23.11 -21.84 -19.38
CA LYS A 205 22.41 -20.89 -20.25
C LYS A 205 20.96 -20.80 -19.89
N ALA A 206 20.41 -19.56 -19.89
CA ALA A 206 18.99 -19.30 -19.76
C ALA A 206 18.51 -18.49 -20.98
N THR A 207 17.48 -19.00 -21.68
CA THR A 207 16.86 -18.33 -22.82
C THR A 207 15.53 -17.74 -22.38
N THR A 208 15.37 -16.43 -22.53
CA THR A 208 14.16 -15.72 -22.17
C THR A 208 13.10 -15.81 -23.27
N LEU A 209 11.89 -16.16 -22.88
CA LEU A 209 10.67 -16.09 -23.67
C LEU A 209 9.71 -15.13 -22.95
N GLU A 210 9.08 -14.24 -23.71
CA GLU A 210 8.16 -13.26 -23.16
C GLU A 210 6.72 -13.58 -23.55
N PHE A 211 5.81 -13.34 -22.63
CA PHE A 211 4.38 -13.38 -22.91
C PHE A 211 3.72 -12.05 -22.54
N GLN A 212 2.67 -11.72 -23.26
CA GLN A 212 1.85 -10.55 -22.95
C GLN A 212 0.78 -10.93 -21.93
N LYS A 213 0.50 -10.01 -21.04
CA LYS A 213 -0.65 -10.12 -20.13
C LYS A 213 -1.94 -10.18 -20.96
N GLY A 214 -2.77 -11.18 -20.71
CA GLY A 214 -4.06 -11.37 -21.38
C GLY A 214 -5.18 -10.50 -20.77
#